data_8436361e55458c21f5dc0ed344a23de7
#
_entry.id   8436361e55458c21f5dc0ed344a23de7
#
_cell.length_a   1.000
_cell.length_b   1.000
_cell.length_c   1.000
_cell.angle_alpha   90.00
_cell.angle_beta   90.00
_cell.angle_gamma   90.00
#
_symmetry.space_group_name_H-M   'P 1'
#
loop_
_entity.id
_entity.type
_entity.pdbx_description
1 polymer ?
#
loop_
_entity_poly.entity_id
_entity_poly.type
_entity_poly.pdbx_seq_one_letter_code
_entity_poly.pdbx_strand_id
1 'polypeptide(L)'
;LNVIDHYNGSERSVKTLSGGETFQASLSLALGLSDEIQSMAGGIQMDAMFVDEGFGSLDEDALNQAVKALGNLAEGKKLVGIISHVSELKDRIDKKIVITKNRSGERVGSSITVLGDYSADGVSVFM
;
A
#
# COMPACT_ATOMS: atom_id res chain seq x y z
N LEU A 1 -6.14 16.64 14.32
CA LEU A 1 -5.18 16.55 13.22
C LEU A 1 -5.65 17.43 12.08
N ASN A 2 -4.73 18.23 11.52
CA ASN A 2 -4.97 19.10 10.39
C ASN A 2 -3.97 18.77 9.26
N VAL A 3 -4.39 19.04 8.05
CA VAL A 3 -3.58 18.90 6.85
C VAL A 3 -3.34 20.27 6.25
N ILE A 4 -2.10 20.57 5.92
CA ILE A 4 -1.73 21.79 5.22
C ILE A 4 -1.64 21.48 3.73
N ASP A 5 -2.43 22.17 2.93
CA ASP A 5 -2.34 22.09 1.49
C ASP A 5 -1.25 23.07 1.02
N HIS A 6 -0.11 22.52 0.59
CA HIS A 6 1.01 23.33 0.13
C HIS A 6 0.78 24.06 -1.19
N TYR A 7 -0.26 23.69 -1.94
CA TYR A 7 -0.60 24.37 -3.19
C TYR A 7 -1.23 25.74 -2.96
N ASN A 8 -2.12 25.83 -1.98
CA ASN A 8 -2.84 27.06 -1.66
C ASN A 8 -2.57 27.61 -0.25
N GLY A 9 -1.74 26.93 0.55
CA GLY A 9 -1.39 27.31 1.91
C GLY A 9 -2.53 27.16 2.92
N SER A 10 -3.65 26.53 2.53
CA SER A 10 -4.78 26.37 3.44
C SER A 10 -4.56 25.23 4.43
N GLU A 11 -4.99 25.46 5.66
CA GLU A 11 -5.04 24.43 6.70
C GLU A 11 -6.49 23.98 6.88
N ARG A 12 -6.70 22.66 6.85
CA ARG A 12 -8.04 22.08 7.04
C ARG A 12 -8.00 20.84 7.92
N SER A 13 -9.11 20.57 8.59
CA SER A 13 -9.25 19.36 9.39
C SER A 13 -9.22 18.10 8.53
N VAL A 14 -8.59 17.03 9.03
CA VAL A 14 -8.61 15.70 8.39
C VAL A 14 -10.02 15.17 8.12
N LYS A 15 -11.03 15.66 8.85
CA LYS A 15 -12.45 15.30 8.65
C LYS A 15 -13.05 15.81 7.35
N THR A 16 -12.41 16.76 6.71
CA THR A 16 -12.88 17.39 5.44
C THR A 16 -12.22 16.79 4.21
N LEU A 17 -11.34 15.80 4.38
CA LEU A 17 -10.63 15.15 3.29
C LEU A 17 -11.55 14.20 2.52
N SER A 18 -11.33 14.10 1.20
CA SER A 18 -11.92 13.04 0.37
C SER A 18 -11.38 11.67 0.76
N GLY A 19 -11.98 10.59 0.25
CA GLY A 19 -11.51 9.22 0.52
C GLY A 19 -10.05 9.01 0.11
N GLY A 20 -9.66 9.49 -1.09
CA GLY A 20 -8.29 9.42 -1.58
C GLY A 20 -7.31 10.26 -0.76
N GLU A 21 -7.67 11.49 -0.43
CA GLU A 21 -6.86 12.36 0.42
C GLU A 21 -6.70 11.78 1.84
N THR A 22 -7.76 11.18 2.38
CA THR A 22 -7.71 10.50 3.68
C THR A 22 -6.74 9.32 3.64
N PHE A 23 -6.77 8.52 2.59
CA PHE A 23 -5.83 7.41 2.41
C PHE A 23 -4.39 7.90 2.34
N GLN A 24 -4.10 8.92 1.53
CA GLN A 24 -2.76 9.51 1.42
C GLN A 24 -2.27 10.08 2.75
N ALA A 25 -3.11 10.81 3.48
CA ALA A 25 -2.77 11.36 4.78
C ALA A 25 -2.51 10.26 5.80
N SER A 26 -3.32 9.21 5.82
CA SER A 26 -3.16 8.05 6.70
C SER A 26 -1.88 7.28 6.41
N LEU A 27 -1.58 7.05 5.12
CA LEU A 27 -0.35 6.40 4.68
C LEU A 27 0.89 7.21 5.10
N SER A 28 0.87 8.52 4.85
CA SER A 28 1.98 9.41 5.23
C SER A 28 2.21 9.43 6.74
N LEU A 29 1.13 9.46 7.53
CA LEU A 29 1.21 9.40 8.99
C LEU A 29 1.76 8.05 9.47
N ALA A 30 1.32 6.95 8.88
CA ALA A 30 1.80 5.60 9.23
C ALA A 30 3.30 5.45 8.93
N LEU A 31 3.76 5.98 7.79
CA LEU A 31 5.16 5.97 7.40
C LEU A 31 6.03 6.81 8.35
N GLY A 32 5.60 8.03 8.64
CA GLY A 32 6.31 8.92 9.57
C GLY A 32 6.36 8.35 10.98
N LEU A 33 5.27 7.75 11.45
CA LEU A 33 5.24 7.08 12.76
C LEU A 33 6.15 5.84 12.81
N SER A 34 6.18 5.07 11.73
CA SER A 34 7.08 3.91 11.59
C SER A 34 8.55 4.33 11.70
N ASP A 35 8.93 5.41 11.03
CA ASP A 35 10.30 5.94 11.07
C ASP A 35 10.66 6.43 12.48
N GLU A 36 9.75 7.13 13.15
CA GLU A 36 9.94 7.62 14.51
C GLU A 36 10.09 6.48 15.53
N ILE A 37 9.24 5.47 15.46
CA ILE A 37 9.32 4.29 16.33
C ILE A 37 10.66 3.57 16.16
N GLN A 38 11.14 3.42 14.93
CA GLN A 38 12.44 2.80 14.65
C GLN A 38 13.60 3.61 15.23
N SER A 39 13.53 4.93 15.17
CA SER A 39 14.58 5.80 15.71
C SER A 39 14.61 5.82 17.23
N MET A 40 13.45 5.76 17.89
CA MET A 40 13.31 5.81 19.35
C MET A 40 13.59 4.48 20.05
N ALA A 41 13.26 3.37 19.41
CA ALA A 41 13.26 2.05 20.05
C ALA A 41 14.64 1.35 20.08
N GLY A 42 15.71 2.04 19.72
CA GLY A 42 17.08 1.49 19.84
C GLY A 42 17.31 0.19 19.10
N GLY A 43 16.59 -0.05 18.00
CA GLY A 43 16.84 -1.19 17.15
C GLY A 43 15.66 -2.16 16.91
N ILE A 44 14.42 -1.80 17.26
CA ILE A 44 13.27 -2.53 16.71
C ILE A 44 13.16 -2.16 15.23
N GLN A 45 13.68 -3.02 14.37
CA GLN A 45 13.47 -2.91 12.93
C GLN A 45 12.11 -3.51 12.59
N MET A 46 11.25 -2.72 11.93
CA MET A 46 10.07 -3.27 11.28
C MET A 46 10.50 -3.83 9.93
N ASP A 47 10.59 -5.14 9.86
CA ASP A 47 11.07 -5.83 8.66
C ASP A 47 9.99 -5.95 7.58
N ALA A 48 8.72 -5.82 7.96
CA ALA A 48 7.59 -5.93 7.05
C ALA A 48 6.50 -4.91 7.37
N MET A 49 5.86 -4.39 6.32
CA MET A 49 4.69 -3.52 6.40
C MET A 49 3.64 -4.00 5.39
N PHE A 50 2.40 -4.10 5.83
CA PHE A 50 1.28 -4.46 4.96
C PHE A 50 0.29 -3.31 4.88
N VAL A 51 -0.10 -2.96 3.66
CA VAL A 51 -1.16 -1.99 3.38
C VAL A 51 -2.36 -2.76 2.84
N ASP A 52 -3.43 -2.77 3.62
CA ASP A 52 -4.67 -3.49 3.30
C ASP A 52 -5.71 -2.51 2.78
N GLU A 53 -6.03 -2.65 1.48
CA GLU A 53 -7.00 -1.82 0.78
C GLU A 53 -6.68 -0.31 0.74
N GLY A 54 -7.64 0.52 0.33
CA GLY A 54 -7.53 2.00 0.30
C GLY A 54 -7.15 2.58 -1.07
N PHE A 55 -6.56 1.81 -1.94
CA PHE A 55 -6.07 2.30 -3.24
C PHE A 55 -7.19 2.60 -4.24
N GLY A 56 -8.37 2.00 -4.09
CA GLY A 56 -9.51 2.21 -4.98
C GLY A 56 -10.13 3.61 -4.92
N SER A 57 -9.80 4.40 -3.91
CA SER A 57 -10.24 5.78 -3.76
C SER A 57 -9.27 6.81 -4.35
N LEU A 58 -8.14 6.36 -4.89
CA LEU A 58 -7.11 7.21 -5.49
C LEU A 58 -7.38 7.42 -6.99
N ASP A 59 -7.11 8.63 -7.47
CA ASP A 59 -6.94 8.88 -8.89
C ASP A 59 -5.59 8.31 -9.38
N GLU A 60 -5.36 8.35 -10.68
CA GLU A 60 -4.17 7.76 -11.30
C GLU A 60 -2.87 8.40 -10.80
N ASP A 61 -2.84 9.72 -10.62
CA ASP A 61 -1.66 10.44 -10.15
C ASP A 61 -1.34 10.12 -8.70
N ALA A 62 -2.36 10.11 -7.84
CA ALA A 62 -2.22 9.73 -6.44
C ALA A 62 -1.82 8.26 -6.27
N LEU A 63 -2.36 7.37 -7.11
CA LEU A 63 -1.99 5.96 -7.14
C LEU A 63 -0.50 5.79 -7.51
N ASN A 64 -0.03 6.51 -8.53
CA ASN A 64 1.38 6.50 -8.93
C ASN A 64 2.30 6.96 -7.81
N GLN A 65 1.94 8.04 -7.13
CA GLN A 65 2.70 8.56 -6.00
C GLN A 65 2.75 7.58 -4.83
N ALA A 66 1.62 6.95 -4.48
CA ALA A 66 1.54 5.97 -3.41
C ALA A 66 2.40 4.73 -3.70
N VAL A 67 2.30 4.18 -4.91
CA VAL A 67 3.12 3.03 -5.32
C VAL A 67 4.60 3.36 -5.32
N LYS A 68 4.99 4.55 -5.79
CA LYS A 68 6.37 5.01 -5.76
C LYS A 68 6.91 5.17 -4.33
N ALA A 69 6.12 5.75 -3.43
CA ALA A 69 6.49 5.91 -2.03
C ALA A 69 6.70 4.54 -1.35
N LEU A 70 5.81 3.59 -1.59
CA LEU A 70 5.92 2.23 -1.06
C LEU A 70 7.11 1.47 -1.68
N GLY A 71 7.38 1.67 -2.97
CA GLY A 71 8.55 1.10 -3.65
C GLY A 71 9.87 1.60 -3.04
N ASN A 72 9.96 2.88 -2.74
CA ASN A 72 11.15 3.47 -2.09
C ASN A 72 11.40 2.87 -0.69
N LEU A 73 10.34 2.55 0.04
CA LEU A 73 10.45 1.85 1.33
C LEU A 73 10.99 0.42 1.16
N ALA A 74 10.53 -0.30 0.15
CA ALA A 74 10.99 -1.65 -0.14
C ALA A 74 12.48 -1.69 -0.51
N GLU A 75 13.00 -0.69 -1.22
CA GLU A 75 14.43 -0.54 -1.53
C GLU A 75 15.29 -0.38 -0.27
N GLY A 76 14.74 0.12 0.83
CA GLY A 76 15.37 0.25 2.14
C GLY A 76 15.48 -1.05 2.95
N LYS A 77 15.34 -2.24 2.33
CA LYS A 77 15.35 -3.58 2.94
C LYS A 77 14.12 -3.93 3.78
N LYS A 78 13.00 -3.24 3.58
CA LYS A 78 11.71 -3.59 4.19
C LYS A 78 10.87 -4.38 3.20
N LEU A 79 10.21 -5.41 3.69
CA LEU A 79 9.16 -6.09 2.94
C LEU A 79 7.90 -5.22 2.96
N VAL A 80 7.44 -4.78 1.80
CA VAL A 80 6.17 -4.06 1.67
C VAL A 80 5.18 -4.95 0.94
N GLY A 81 4.10 -5.32 1.62
CA GLY A 81 2.99 -6.07 1.06
C GLY A 81 1.78 -5.17 0.83
N ILE A 82 1.12 -5.33 -0.31
CA ILE A 82 -0.11 -4.62 -0.65
C ILE A 82 -1.21 -5.65 -0.85
N ILE A 83 -2.33 -5.48 -0.15
CA ILE A 83 -3.53 -6.27 -0.33
C ILE A 83 -4.55 -5.39 -1.03
N SER A 84 -4.96 -5.74 -2.25
CA SER A 84 -5.89 -4.93 -3.02
C SER A 84 -6.60 -5.73 -4.10
N HIS A 85 -7.79 -5.28 -4.49
CA HIS A 85 -8.54 -5.77 -5.64
C HIS A 85 -8.48 -4.82 -6.85
N VAL A 86 -7.70 -3.74 -6.75
CA VAL A 86 -7.58 -2.70 -7.79
C VAL A 86 -6.74 -3.23 -8.96
N SER A 87 -7.36 -3.33 -10.14
CA SER A 87 -6.73 -3.90 -11.33
C SER A 87 -5.49 -3.12 -11.79
N GLU A 88 -5.51 -1.80 -11.64
CA GLU A 88 -4.42 -0.92 -12.02
C GLU A 88 -3.13 -1.20 -11.24
N LEU A 89 -3.25 -1.63 -9.99
CA LEU A 89 -2.10 -2.06 -9.19
C LEU A 89 -1.50 -3.37 -9.70
N LYS A 90 -2.33 -4.28 -10.20
CA LYS A 90 -1.90 -5.57 -10.71
C LYS A 90 -0.89 -5.44 -11.83
N ASP A 91 -1.04 -4.43 -12.69
CA ASP A 91 -0.17 -4.20 -13.83
C ASP A 91 1.14 -3.47 -13.46
N ARG A 92 1.16 -2.81 -12.29
CA ARG A 92 2.31 -2.02 -11.80
C ARG A 92 3.25 -2.78 -10.89
N ILE A 93 2.85 -3.96 -10.43
CA ILE A 93 3.59 -4.75 -9.46
C ILE A 93 3.97 -6.09 -10.07
N ASP A 94 5.27 -6.34 -10.17
CA ASP A 94 5.81 -7.52 -10.85
C ASP A 94 5.61 -8.80 -10.01
N LYS A 95 5.81 -8.71 -8.71
CA LYS A 95 5.69 -9.85 -7.79
C LYS A 95 4.33 -9.83 -7.12
N LYS A 96 3.52 -10.83 -7.38
CA LYS A 96 2.15 -10.87 -6.89
C LYS A 96 1.64 -12.29 -6.62
N ILE A 97 0.78 -12.38 -5.65
CA ILE A 97 -0.03 -13.57 -5.36
C ILE A 97 -1.47 -13.23 -5.77
N VAL A 98 -1.98 -13.93 -6.77
CA VAL A 98 -3.34 -13.72 -7.26
C VAL A 98 -4.25 -14.79 -6.69
N ILE A 99 -5.31 -14.35 -6.01
CA ILE A 99 -6.34 -15.21 -5.44
C ILE A 99 -7.58 -15.09 -6.30
N THR A 100 -8.03 -16.20 -6.87
CA THR A 100 -9.20 -16.27 -7.73
C THR A 100 -10.26 -17.17 -7.12
N LYS A 101 -11.49 -16.68 -7.02
CA LYS A 101 -12.66 -17.50 -6.62
C LYS A 101 -13.15 -18.32 -7.80
N ASN A 102 -13.21 -19.62 -7.63
CA ASN A 102 -13.82 -20.53 -8.60
C ASN A 102 -15.32 -20.59 -8.35
N ARG A 103 -16.13 -20.10 -9.30
CA ARG A 103 -17.60 -20.03 -9.20
C ARG A 103 -18.33 -21.08 -10.01
N SER A 104 -17.62 -21.91 -10.79
CA SER A 104 -18.25 -22.87 -11.71
C SER A 104 -17.83 -24.30 -11.38
N GLY A 105 -18.82 -25.20 -11.30
CA GLY A 105 -18.65 -26.64 -11.20
C GLY A 105 -18.72 -27.18 -9.76
N GLU A 106 -18.44 -28.46 -9.63
CA GLU A 106 -18.55 -29.24 -8.39
C GLU A 106 -17.52 -28.86 -7.29
N ARG A 107 -16.61 -27.93 -7.60
CA ARG A 107 -15.59 -27.44 -6.66
C ARG A 107 -15.76 -25.96 -6.42
N VAL A 108 -16.41 -25.62 -5.32
CA VAL A 108 -16.41 -24.25 -4.77
C VAL A 108 -15.12 -24.06 -3.99
N GLY A 109 -14.31 -23.08 -4.36
CA GLY A 109 -13.06 -22.81 -3.68
C GLY A 109 -12.32 -21.61 -4.28
N SER A 110 -11.13 -21.36 -3.75
CA SER A 110 -10.23 -20.33 -4.27
C SER A 110 -8.94 -20.98 -4.78
N SER A 111 -8.43 -20.47 -5.87
CA SER A 111 -7.10 -20.84 -6.38
C SER A 111 -6.10 -19.71 -6.13
N ILE A 112 -4.86 -20.09 -5.88
CA ILE A 112 -3.76 -19.16 -5.63
C ILE A 112 -2.74 -19.33 -6.74
N THR A 113 -2.40 -18.24 -7.41
CA THR A 113 -1.36 -18.19 -8.43
C THR A 113 -0.29 -17.20 -7.99
N VAL A 114 0.95 -17.64 -8.04
CA VAL A 114 2.09 -16.84 -7.65
C VAL A 114 2.85 -16.44 -8.90
N LEU A 115 3.07 -15.13 -9.09
CA LEU A 115 3.71 -14.55 -10.27
C LEU A 115 4.89 -13.68 -9.85
N GLY A 116 5.99 -13.74 -10.61
CA GLY A 116 7.18 -12.93 -10.42
C GLY A 116 8.40 -13.71 -9.96
N ASP A 117 9.56 -13.06 -10.00
CA ASP A 117 10.84 -13.66 -9.59
C ASP A 117 11.04 -13.48 -8.08
N TYR A 118 11.35 -14.56 -7.37
CA TYR A 118 11.49 -14.59 -5.90
C TYR A 118 12.90 -14.26 -5.44
N SER A 119 13.44 -13.15 -5.85
CA SER A 119 14.55 -12.53 -5.12
C SER A 119 13.98 -11.61 -4.05
N ALA A 120 14.64 -11.52 -2.92
CA ALA A 120 14.25 -10.99 -1.61
C ALA A 120 13.46 -9.66 -1.49
N ASP A 121 12.95 -9.07 -2.56
CA ASP A 121 12.44 -7.71 -2.59
C ASP A 121 10.92 -7.68 -2.81
N GLY A 122 10.16 -7.61 -1.73
CA GLY A 122 8.75 -7.26 -1.72
C GLY A 122 7.78 -8.24 -2.42
N VAL A 123 6.79 -8.72 -1.70
CA VAL A 123 5.66 -9.53 -2.24
C VAL A 123 4.39 -8.72 -2.14
N SER A 124 3.66 -8.62 -3.23
CA SER A 124 2.32 -8.02 -3.23
C SER A 124 1.26 -9.09 -3.35
N VAL A 125 0.20 -8.96 -2.56
CA VAL A 125 -0.92 -9.90 -2.55
C VAL A 125 -2.13 -9.23 -3.17
N PHE A 126 -2.73 -9.87 -4.18
CA PHE A 126 -3.99 -9.44 -4.80
C PHE A 126 -5.09 -10.46 -4.54
N MET A 127 -6.21 -9.97 -4.12
CA MET A 127 -7.42 -10.77 -3.93
C MET A 127 -8.53 -10.39 -4.93
#